data_754fda9b330762305cca950f78442441
#
_entry.id   754fda9b330762305cca950f78442441
#
_cell.length_a   1.000
_cell.length_b   1.000
_cell.length_c   1.000
_cell.angle_alpha   90.00
_cell.angle_beta   90.00
_cell.angle_gamma   90.00
#
_symmetry.space_group_name_H-M   'P 1'
#
loop_
_entity.id
_entity.type
_entity.pdbx_description
1 polymer ?
#
loop_
_entity_poly.entity_id
_entity_poly.type
_entity_poly.pdbx_seq_one_letter_code
_entity_poly.pdbx_strand_id
1 'polypeptide(L)'
;MTDDEHAPPMRTALSLVISTLILATALAGCSGISGIVGGSDSVEVPTWEVGDWWLYTFSTPDYTDDTARLVVASISEEGGTANMLAISSLTEARRHAVLNHNPFLGRMTHEDLAAFENGVAQAVMDFPLEEGGTWGFTLFSVEWSADVRGISGNYVTMGASSGDGSKLDYVYDSDAGFLSSFIWTDATGVEQMRMMLANSGDGHTGDVYFVRGGDLYSDIWEDTGPDIEIRDTFFVSDHPSDGEWDEMIYFLDAECGSGSSSITLTLRDHGSISALERVWGPGASESGTLGTIPYPSEEYTLTASFTGDTYLRLMIAGGITSSWTL
;
A
#
# COMPACT_ATOMS: atom_id res chain seq x y z
N MET A 1 52.81 -20.06 -4.88
CA MET A 1 53.27 -18.72 -4.63
C MET A 1 52.82 -17.91 -5.85
N THR A 2 51.79 -17.17 -5.80
CA THR A 2 51.14 -16.25 -4.86
C THR A 2 49.65 -16.29 -5.08
N ASP A 3 48.91 -16.37 -3.97
CA ASP A 3 47.47 -16.21 -3.89
C ASP A 3 47.12 -14.75 -4.23
N ASP A 4 46.12 -14.54 -5.10
CA ASP A 4 45.42 -13.28 -5.23
C ASP A 4 43.94 -13.50 -4.88
N GLU A 5 43.66 -13.13 -3.66
CA GLU A 5 42.36 -13.10 -3.01
C GLU A 5 41.58 -11.88 -3.53
N HIS A 6 40.57 -12.09 -4.39
CA HIS A 6 39.65 -11.02 -4.80
C HIS A 6 38.51 -10.94 -3.79
N ALA A 7 38.54 -9.90 -2.97
CA ALA A 7 37.44 -9.50 -2.11
C ALA A 7 36.33 -8.86 -2.95
N PRO A 8 35.05 -9.11 -2.62
CA PRO A 8 33.92 -8.48 -3.30
C PRO A 8 33.79 -6.99 -2.91
N PRO A 9 33.29 -6.12 -3.79
CA PRO A 9 33.11 -4.70 -3.48
C PRO A 9 31.99 -4.50 -2.46
N MET A 10 32.33 -3.86 -1.34
CA MET A 10 31.40 -3.33 -0.36
C MET A 10 30.47 -2.31 -1.01
N ARG A 11 29.20 -2.62 -1.14
CA ARG A 11 28.12 -1.66 -1.27
C ARG A 11 27.49 -1.48 0.11
N THR A 12 28.09 -0.70 0.97
CA THR A 12 27.52 -0.24 2.21
C THR A 12 27.89 1.21 2.47
N ALA A 13 26.91 1.95 2.93
CA ALA A 13 27.01 3.27 3.55
C ALA A 13 26.70 4.48 2.64
N LEU A 14 25.40 4.73 2.39
CA LEU A 14 24.89 6.10 2.22
C LEU A 14 23.45 6.32 2.73
N SER A 15 22.88 5.42 3.54
CA SER A 15 21.49 5.59 4.06
C SER A 15 21.38 5.97 5.53
N LEU A 16 22.44 6.34 6.21
CA LEU A 16 22.40 6.50 7.68
C LEU A 16 22.60 7.93 8.20
N VAL A 17 22.37 8.97 7.43
CA VAL A 17 22.62 10.36 7.89
C VAL A 17 21.39 11.28 7.88
N ILE A 18 20.23 10.85 7.38
CA ILE A 18 19.06 11.76 7.27
C ILE A 18 18.03 11.57 8.41
N SER A 19 18.08 10.48 9.16
CA SER A 19 17.06 10.18 10.19
C SER A 19 17.23 10.86 11.54
N THR A 20 18.24 11.67 11.78
CA THR A 20 18.52 12.26 13.12
C THR A 20 18.30 13.76 13.24
N LEU A 21 17.75 14.45 12.24
CA LEU A 21 17.64 15.90 12.26
C LEU A 21 16.21 16.48 12.37
N ILE A 22 15.17 15.69 12.54
CA ILE A 22 13.78 16.18 12.63
C ILE A 22 13.21 16.20 14.05
N LEU A 23 13.95 15.74 15.06
CA LEU A 23 13.42 15.65 16.45
C LEU A 23 13.77 16.84 17.37
N ALA A 24 14.20 17.99 16.86
CA ALA A 24 14.76 19.05 17.72
C ALA A 24 14.12 20.44 17.58
N THR A 25 12.92 20.61 16.99
CA THR A 25 12.34 21.97 16.85
C THR A 25 10.90 22.17 17.33
N ALA A 26 10.38 21.35 18.24
CA ALA A 26 9.04 21.55 18.82
C ALA A 26 9.07 21.77 20.35
N LEU A 27 9.98 22.60 20.87
CA LEU A 27 9.98 23.00 22.26
C LEU A 27 10.23 24.51 22.37
N ALA A 28 9.22 25.31 22.04
CA ALA A 28 9.19 26.71 22.49
C ALA A 28 7.75 27.24 22.50
N GLY A 29 7.14 27.24 23.67
CA GLY A 29 6.24 28.30 24.11
C GLY A 29 4.75 28.09 24.00
N CYS A 30 4.13 27.64 25.09
CA CYS A 30 3.13 28.50 25.77
C CYS A 30 2.81 27.92 27.17
N SER A 31 3.21 28.67 28.16
CA SER A 31 2.75 28.49 29.55
C SER A 31 1.31 28.97 29.71
N GLY A 32 0.39 28.03 29.86
CA GLY A 32 -0.96 28.29 30.32
C GLY A 32 -1.32 27.23 31.35
N ILE A 33 -1.09 27.53 32.64
CA ILE A 33 -1.58 26.69 33.77
C ILE A 33 -3.11 26.83 33.78
N SER A 34 -3.84 25.77 33.52
CA SER A 34 -5.23 25.64 33.90
C SER A 34 -5.55 24.20 34.30
N GLY A 35 -5.74 24.02 35.61
CA GLY A 35 -6.66 23.06 36.22
C GLY A 35 -6.44 21.58 35.93
N ILE A 36 -5.74 20.90 36.84
CA ILE A 36 -5.85 19.46 37.07
C ILE A 36 -7.30 19.15 37.46
N VAL A 37 -8.11 18.74 36.49
CA VAL A 37 -9.30 17.93 36.71
C VAL A 37 -8.97 16.60 36.04
N GLY A 38 -8.84 15.53 36.83
CA GLY A 38 -8.64 14.18 36.30
C GLY A 38 -9.89 13.74 35.54
N GLY A 39 -9.90 14.00 34.23
CA GLY A 39 -10.71 13.32 33.26
C GLY A 39 -9.81 12.29 32.60
N SER A 40 -10.27 11.08 32.38
CA SER A 40 -9.60 10.16 31.49
C SER A 40 -9.44 10.87 30.14
N ASP A 41 -8.22 11.05 29.68
CA ASP A 41 -7.96 11.58 28.35
C ASP A 41 -8.48 10.55 27.33
N SER A 42 -9.73 10.68 26.92
CA SER A 42 -10.33 9.88 25.85
C SER A 42 -10.36 10.72 24.58
N VAL A 43 -10.10 10.07 23.45
CA VAL A 43 -10.19 10.70 22.13
C VAL A 43 -11.36 10.07 21.38
N GLU A 44 -12.32 10.91 21.03
CA GLU A 44 -13.54 10.51 20.33
C GLU A 44 -13.25 10.35 18.81
N VAL A 45 -14.14 9.60 18.14
CA VAL A 45 -14.10 9.46 16.70
C VAL A 45 -14.31 10.84 16.01
N PRO A 46 -13.48 11.19 15.03
CA PRO A 46 -13.67 12.46 14.30
C PRO A 46 -14.88 12.39 13.39
N THR A 47 -15.44 13.55 13.09
CA THR A 47 -16.45 13.67 12.02
C THR A 47 -15.74 14.12 10.76
N TRP A 48 -15.78 13.29 9.72
CA TRP A 48 -15.25 13.63 8.41
C TRP A 48 -16.32 14.30 7.54
N GLU A 49 -15.85 15.22 6.69
CA GLU A 49 -16.67 15.87 5.67
C GLU A 49 -16.16 15.50 4.27
N VAL A 50 -17.04 15.56 3.27
CA VAL A 50 -16.62 15.35 1.87
C VAL A 50 -15.62 16.43 1.48
N GLY A 51 -14.48 15.98 0.96
CA GLY A 51 -13.36 16.87 0.64
C GLY A 51 -12.27 16.96 1.71
N ASP A 52 -12.44 16.34 2.89
CA ASP A 52 -11.32 16.17 3.82
C ASP A 52 -10.26 15.28 3.20
N TRP A 53 -8.99 15.59 3.41
CA TRP A 53 -7.91 14.89 2.74
C TRP A 53 -6.64 14.75 3.58
N TRP A 54 -5.89 13.67 3.30
CA TRP A 54 -4.60 13.36 3.90
C TRP A 54 -3.61 12.95 2.82
N LEU A 55 -2.45 13.60 2.78
CA LEU A 55 -1.34 13.26 1.89
C LEU A 55 -0.37 12.34 2.64
N TYR A 56 -0.24 11.12 2.19
CA TYR A 56 0.67 10.14 2.77
C TYR A 56 1.83 9.81 1.84
N THR A 57 2.97 9.46 2.45
CA THR A 57 4.02 8.70 1.79
C THR A 57 3.87 7.23 2.20
N PHE A 58 4.01 6.35 1.22
CA PHE A 58 3.94 4.90 1.40
C PHE A 58 5.28 4.29 1.02
N SER A 59 5.73 3.29 1.75
CA SER A 59 6.81 2.43 1.33
C SER A 59 6.54 0.99 1.73
N THR A 60 6.93 0.07 0.86
CA THR A 60 6.93 -1.38 1.07
C THR A 60 8.30 -1.92 0.66
N PRO A 61 8.67 -3.17 0.98
CA PRO A 61 9.92 -3.76 0.49
C PRO A 61 10.06 -3.71 -1.03
N ASP A 62 8.92 -3.82 -1.69
CA ASP A 62 8.84 -3.94 -3.15
C ASP A 62 8.68 -2.61 -3.87
N TYR A 63 8.23 -1.59 -3.15
CA TYR A 63 7.95 -0.29 -3.73
C TYR A 63 8.19 0.80 -2.69
N THR A 64 9.25 1.57 -2.87
CA THR A 64 9.62 2.66 -1.98
C THR A 64 9.13 4.00 -2.56
N ASP A 65 8.81 4.94 -1.66
CA ASP A 65 8.55 6.35 -1.99
C ASP A 65 7.33 6.62 -2.88
N ASP A 66 6.23 5.89 -2.65
CA ASP A 66 4.94 6.28 -3.20
C ASP A 66 4.29 7.39 -2.38
N THR A 67 3.52 8.25 -3.06
CA THR A 67 2.81 9.36 -2.41
C THR A 67 1.39 9.42 -2.92
N ALA A 68 0.42 9.33 -2.02
CA ALA A 68 -0.98 9.41 -2.39
C ALA A 68 -1.76 10.36 -1.46
N ARG A 69 -2.68 11.13 -2.04
CA ARG A 69 -3.64 11.92 -1.30
C ARG A 69 -4.94 11.14 -1.19
N LEU A 70 -5.26 10.70 0.02
CA LEU A 70 -6.57 10.15 0.36
C LEU A 70 -7.55 11.29 0.55
N VAL A 71 -8.78 11.11 0.06
CA VAL A 71 -9.84 12.12 0.10
C VAL A 71 -11.14 11.43 0.45
N VAL A 72 -11.94 12.04 1.33
CA VAL A 72 -13.32 11.62 1.56
C VAL A 72 -14.16 11.99 0.33
N ALA A 73 -14.44 11.01 -0.50
CA ALA A 73 -15.14 11.20 -1.78
C ALA A 73 -16.65 11.26 -1.62
N SER A 74 -17.19 10.51 -0.69
CA SER A 74 -18.63 10.51 -0.38
C SER A 74 -18.89 9.99 1.02
N ILE A 75 -20.05 10.37 1.55
CA ILE A 75 -20.57 9.91 2.84
C ILE A 75 -21.95 9.32 2.57
N SER A 76 -22.18 8.07 2.96
CA SER A 76 -23.45 7.38 2.76
C SER A 76 -24.08 6.97 4.08
N GLU A 77 -25.38 7.24 4.22
CA GLU A 77 -26.19 6.77 5.34
C GLU A 77 -26.98 5.49 4.99
N GLU A 78 -26.98 5.06 3.73
CA GLU A 78 -27.71 3.87 3.28
C GLU A 78 -26.89 2.58 3.57
N GLY A 79 -27.53 1.62 4.20
CA GLY A 79 -26.96 0.27 4.40
C GLY A 79 -25.87 0.15 5.47
N GLY A 80 -25.78 1.11 6.37
CA GLY A 80 -24.72 1.25 7.36
C GLY A 80 -23.81 2.40 6.95
N THR A 81 -23.78 3.41 7.80
CA THR A 81 -23.02 4.65 7.65
C THR A 81 -21.56 4.38 7.27
N ALA A 82 -21.13 4.84 6.11
CA ALA A 82 -19.76 4.66 5.66
C ALA A 82 -19.24 5.89 4.89
N ASN A 83 -18.01 6.26 5.20
CA ASN A 83 -17.20 7.15 4.40
C ASN A 83 -16.59 6.36 3.22
N MET A 84 -16.39 7.01 2.09
CA MET A 84 -15.64 6.45 0.98
C MET A 84 -14.34 7.22 0.81
N LEU A 85 -13.21 6.57 1.09
CA LEU A 85 -11.88 7.12 0.83
C LEU A 85 -11.41 6.76 -0.57
N ALA A 86 -11.06 7.79 -1.33
CA ALA A 86 -10.56 7.70 -2.69
C ALA A 86 -9.21 8.42 -2.82
N ILE A 87 -8.55 8.31 -3.96
CA ILE A 87 -7.27 8.94 -4.25
C ILE A 87 -7.45 10.03 -5.31
N SER A 88 -6.77 11.17 -5.15
CA SER A 88 -6.84 12.29 -6.08
C SER A 88 -6.16 12.05 -7.44
N SER A 89 -5.60 10.88 -7.68
CA SER A 89 -4.93 10.48 -8.92
C SER A 89 -5.36 9.08 -9.34
N LEU A 90 -5.86 8.93 -10.56
CA LEU A 90 -6.23 7.62 -11.11
C LEU A 90 -5.02 6.68 -11.22
N THR A 91 -3.85 7.22 -11.56
CA THR A 91 -2.61 6.42 -11.63
C THR A 91 -2.25 5.84 -10.27
N GLU A 92 -2.33 6.64 -9.21
CA GLU A 92 -2.06 6.18 -7.85
C GLU A 92 -3.15 5.21 -7.36
N ALA A 93 -4.42 5.46 -7.69
CA ALA A 93 -5.51 4.53 -7.36
C ALA A 93 -5.30 3.15 -8.01
N ARG A 94 -4.85 3.10 -9.27
CA ARG A 94 -4.48 1.86 -9.96
C ARG A 94 -3.26 1.18 -9.32
N ARG A 95 -2.26 1.96 -8.92
CA ARG A 95 -1.07 1.42 -8.24
C ARG A 95 -1.45 0.77 -6.93
N HIS A 96 -2.24 1.45 -6.09
CA HIS A 96 -2.74 0.87 -4.86
C HIS A 96 -3.59 -0.38 -5.08
N ALA A 97 -4.37 -0.43 -6.16
CA ALA A 97 -5.18 -1.59 -6.50
C ALA A 97 -4.34 -2.83 -6.85
N VAL A 98 -3.27 -2.67 -7.66
CA VAL A 98 -2.43 -3.81 -8.07
C VAL A 98 -1.44 -4.24 -6.99
N LEU A 99 -0.95 -3.33 -6.18
CA LEU A 99 -0.04 -3.64 -5.08
C LEU A 99 -0.77 -4.02 -3.79
N ASN A 100 -2.07 -3.69 -3.69
CA ASN A 100 -2.95 -3.99 -2.56
C ASN A 100 -2.34 -3.64 -1.19
N HIS A 101 -1.68 -2.49 -1.09
CA HIS A 101 -0.89 -2.13 0.08
C HIS A 101 -1.53 -1.06 0.99
N ASN A 102 -2.69 -0.51 0.64
CA ASN A 102 -3.37 0.47 1.49
C ASN A 102 -4.71 -0.05 2.01
N PRO A 103 -4.80 -0.48 3.27
CA PRO A 103 -6.01 -1.08 3.83
C PRO A 103 -7.13 -0.07 4.10
N PHE A 104 -6.83 1.23 4.06
CA PHE A 104 -7.81 2.28 4.38
C PHE A 104 -8.52 2.84 3.16
N LEU A 105 -8.18 2.37 1.96
CA LEU A 105 -8.89 2.79 0.75
C LEU A 105 -10.25 2.13 0.61
N GLY A 106 -11.20 2.89 0.08
CA GLY A 106 -12.56 2.45 -0.12
C GLY A 106 -13.46 2.78 1.08
N ARG A 107 -14.28 1.84 1.48
CA ARG A 107 -15.29 2.06 2.51
C ARG A 107 -14.70 2.00 3.92
N MET A 108 -15.04 2.99 4.75
CA MET A 108 -14.73 3.02 6.18
C MET A 108 -15.99 3.38 6.97
N THR A 109 -16.20 2.80 8.14
CA THR A 109 -17.36 3.12 8.98
C THR A 109 -17.28 4.55 9.55
N HIS A 110 -18.42 5.11 9.99
CA HIS A 110 -18.44 6.41 10.67
C HIS A 110 -18.15 6.31 12.16
N GLU A 111 -18.59 5.20 12.78
CA GLU A 111 -18.62 5.07 14.24
C GLU A 111 -17.23 4.85 14.83
N ASP A 112 -16.36 4.16 14.10
CA ASP A 112 -15.06 3.74 14.58
C ASP A 112 -13.96 3.82 13.50
N LEU A 113 -14.26 4.38 12.32
CA LEU A 113 -13.35 4.43 11.17
C LEU A 113 -12.76 3.05 10.83
N ALA A 114 -13.58 2.00 10.99
CA ALA A 114 -13.16 0.65 10.67
C ALA A 114 -12.92 0.50 9.17
N ALA A 115 -11.78 -0.09 8.82
CA ALA A 115 -11.46 -0.51 7.45
C ALA A 115 -12.19 -1.81 7.11
N PHE A 116 -12.38 -2.10 5.82
CA PHE A 116 -13.04 -3.33 5.39
C PHE A 116 -12.04 -4.33 4.84
N GLU A 117 -11.96 -5.49 5.47
CA GLU A 117 -11.24 -6.64 4.94
C GLU A 117 -12.20 -7.78 4.63
N ASN A 118 -12.15 -8.29 3.41
CA ASN A 118 -13.06 -9.35 2.93
C ASN A 118 -14.56 -9.04 3.17
N GLY A 119 -14.93 -7.75 3.09
CA GLY A 119 -16.30 -7.28 3.29
C GLY A 119 -16.73 -7.14 4.75
N VAL A 120 -15.85 -7.41 5.72
CA VAL A 120 -16.09 -7.28 7.16
C VAL A 120 -15.37 -6.05 7.68
N ALA A 121 -16.09 -5.19 8.43
CA ALA A 121 -15.51 -4.03 9.08
C ALA A 121 -14.54 -4.47 10.19
N GLN A 122 -13.33 -3.90 10.19
CA GLN A 122 -12.25 -4.18 11.13
C GLN A 122 -11.89 -2.89 11.86
N ALA A 123 -12.16 -2.84 13.15
CA ALA A 123 -11.82 -1.69 14.00
C ALA A 123 -10.31 -1.65 14.25
N VAL A 124 -9.55 -1.06 13.32
CA VAL A 124 -8.11 -0.83 13.51
C VAL A 124 -7.87 0.14 14.66
N MET A 125 -8.82 1.03 14.90
CA MET A 125 -8.93 1.94 16.05
C MET A 125 -10.28 1.67 16.72
N ASP A 126 -10.28 1.51 18.04
CA ASP A 126 -11.50 1.25 18.84
C ASP A 126 -11.87 2.49 19.63
N PHE A 127 -12.65 3.38 19.02
CA PHE A 127 -13.08 4.62 19.63
C PHE A 127 -14.19 4.41 20.69
N PRO A 128 -14.19 5.21 21.81
CA PRO A 128 -13.21 6.24 22.13
C PRO A 128 -11.84 5.63 22.52
N LEU A 129 -10.75 6.27 22.03
CA LEU A 129 -9.41 5.82 22.35
C LEU A 129 -9.05 6.27 23.79
N GLU A 130 -8.80 5.32 24.68
CA GLU A 130 -8.44 5.55 26.08
C GLU A 130 -7.12 4.83 26.42
N GLU A 131 -6.28 5.45 27.25
CA GLU A 131 -5.01 4.83 27.63
C GLU A 131 -5.22 3.47 28.31
N GLY A 132 -4.54 2.44 27.81
CA GLY A 132 -4.68 1.06 28.24
C GLY A 132 -5.90 0.32 27.67
N GLY A 133 -6.70 0.94 26.79
CA GLY A 133 -7.74 0.28 26.02
C GLY A 133 -7.14 -0.85 25.16
N THR A 134 -7.86 -1.96 25.02
CA THR A 134 -7.42 -3.14 24.24
C THR A 134 -8.54 -3.69 23.40
N TRP A 135 -8.23 -4.11 22.18
CA TRP A 135 -9.20 -4.72 21.25
C TRP A 135 -8.53 -5.70 20.29
N GLY A 136 -9.32 -6.35 19.45
CA GLY A 136 -8.83 -7.25 18.40
C GLY A 136 -9.47 -6.94 17.07
N PHE A 137 -8.71 -7.13 15.99
CA PHE A 137 -9.18 -6.98 14.61
C PHE A 137 -8.40 -7.88 13.67
N THR A 138 -8.88 -8.03 12.43
CA THR A 138 -8.16 -8.73 11.36
C THR A 138 -7.73 -7.72 10.31
N LEU A 139 -6.47 -7.76 9.88
CA LEU A 139 -5.95 -6.94 8.79
C LEU A 139 -4.81 -7.66 8.10
N PHE A 140 -4.72 -7.58 6.77
CA PHE A 140 -3.75 -8.33 5.96
C PHE A 140 -3.86 -9.85 6.16
N SER A 141 -5.08 -10.35 6.38
CA SER A 141 -5.37 -11.75 6.71
C SER A 141 -4.72 -12.26 8.01
N VAL A 142 -4.29 -11.34 8.87
CA VAL A 142 -3.66 -11.61 10.18
C VAL A 142 -4.58 -11.13 11.30
N GLU A 143 -4.71 -11.94 12.37
CA GLU A 143 -5.42 -11.55 13.59
C GLU A 143 -4.49 -10.75 14.49
N TRP A 144 -4.94 -9.58 14.91
CA TRP A 144 -4.21 -8.62 15.75
C TRP A 144 -4.85 -8.45 17.12
N SER A 145 -4.00 -8.31 18.14
CA SER A 145 -4.37 -7.83 19.47
C SER A 145 -3.71 -6.49 19.70
N ALA A 146 -4.52 -5.45 19.85
CA ALA A 146 -4.10 -4.06 19.92
C ALA A 146 -4.28 -3.44 21.30
N ASP A 147 -3.50 -2.39 21.55
CA ASP A 147 -3.57 -1.59 22.76
C ASP A 147 -3.27 -0.11 22.50
N VAL A 148 -3.87 0.78 23.30
CA VAL A 148 -3.46 2.18 23.42
C VAL A 148 -2.32 2.28 24.41
N ARG A 149 -1.12 2.62 23.94
CA ARG A 149 0.10 2.71 24.74
C ARG A 149 0.29 4.05 25.45
N GLY A 150 -0.37 5.09 24.95
CA GLY A 150 -0.34 6.41 25.61
C GLY A 150 -0.99 7.49 24.76
N ILE A 151 -1.44 8.54 25.46
CA ILE A 151 -2.03 9.74 24.89
C ILE A 151 -1.15 10.93 25.28
N SER A 152 -0.72 11.71 24.30
CA SER A 152 0.12 12.90 24.54
C SER A 152 -0.27 14.04 23.59
N GLY A 153 -0.92 15.07 24.14
CA GLY A 153 -1.48 16.15 23.34
C GLY A 153 -2.49 15.59 22.35
N ASN A 154 -2.29 15.85 21.07
CA ASN A 154 -3.18 15.41 19.97
C ASN A 154 -2.85 14.00 19.46
N TYR A 155 -1.84 13.34 20.01
CA TYR A 155 -1.38 12.05 19.52
C TYR A 155 -1.76 10.90 20.43
N VAL A 156 -2.34 9.86 19.85
CA VAL A 156 -2.59 8.57 20.51
C VAL A 156 -1.67 7.53 19.91
N THR A 157 -0.76 7.02 20.71
CA THR A 157 0.16 5.95 20.31
C THR A 157 -0.48 4.60 20.56
N MET A 158 -0.56 3.80 19.54
CA MET A 158 -1.16 2.46 19.56
C MET A 158 -0.17 1.43 19.02
N GLY A 159 -0.41 0.20 19.37
CA GLY A 159 0.30 -0.91 18.78
C GLY A 159 -0.52 -2.16 18.78
N ALA A 160 -0.18 -3.07 17.86
CA ALA A 160 -0.78 -4.39 17.85
C ALA A 160 0.28 -5.47 17.61
N SER A 161 -0.03 -6.68 18.07
CA SER A 161 0.79 -7.86 17.86
C SER A 161 -0.06 -9.02 17.40
N SER A 162 0.50 -9.89 16.58
CA SER A 162 -0.14 -11.11 16.11
C SER A 162 0.49 -12.36 16.72
N GLY A 163 -0.19 -13.48 16.56
CA GLY A 163 0.28 -14.77 17.07
C GLY A 163 1.55 -15.31 16.40
N ASP A 164 1.87 -14.84 15.20
CA ASP A 164 3.09 -15.19 14.46
C ASP A 164 4.30 -14.32 14.83
N GLY A 165 4.10 -13.26 15.62
CA GLY A 165 5.14 -12.35 16.05
C GLY A 165 5.23 -11.06 15.24
N SER A 166 4.39 -10.87 14.23
CA SER A 166 4.27 -9.61 13.48
C SER A 166 3.76 -8.49 14.39
N LYS A 167 4.05 -7.23 14.02
CA LYS A 167 3.71 -6.04 14.81
C LYS A 167 3.15 -4.93 13.94
N LEU A 168 2.21 -4.17 14.51
CA LEU A 168 1.79 -2.87 14.01
C LEU A 168 2.14 -1.82 15.06
N ASP A 169 2.77 -0.73 14.63
CA ASP A 169 2.99 0.48 15.41
C ASP A 169 2.32 1.64 14.66
N TYR A 170 1.36 2.31 15.29
CA TYR A 170 0.61 3.36 14.63
C TYR A 170 0.23 4.48 15.60
N VAL A 171 0.05 5.66 15.04
CA VAL A 171 -0.26 6.88 15.79
C VAL A 171 -1.45 7.58 15.12
N TYR A 172 -2.48 7.83 15.90
CA TYR A 172 -3.59 8.68 15.53
C TYR A 172 -3.28 10.13 15.92
N ASP A 173 -3.62 11.08 15.05
CA ASP A 173 -3.51 12.50 15.26
C ASP A 173 -4.92 13.12 15.26
N SER A 174 -5.38 13.61 16.42
CA SER A 174 -6.72 14.16 16.56
C SER A 174 -6.92 15.51 15.84
N ASP A 175 -5.84 16.27 15.59
CA ASP A 175 -5.91 17.49 14.80
C ASP A 175 -6.05 17.17 13.30
N ALA A 176 -5.37 16.13 12.84
CA ALA A 176 -5.53 15.65 11.47
C ALA A 176 -6.81 14.82 11.28
N GLY A 177 -7.39 14.32 12.37
CA GLY A 177 -8.55 13.45 12.36
C GLY A 177 -8.31 12.08 11.72
N PHE A 178 -7.04 11.65 11.60
CA PHE A 178 -6.68 10.33 11.10
C PHE A 178 -5.26 9.92 11.53
N LEU A 179 -4.73 8.83 10.97
CA LEU A 179 -3.42 8.30 11.30
C LEU A 179 -2.29 9.24 10.87
N SER A 180 -1.39 9.59 11.78
CA SER A 180 -0.13 10.27 11.43
C SER A 180 0.94 9.28 10.98
N SER A 181 0.88 8.04 11.44
CA SER A 181 1.75 6.94 10.98
C SER A 181 1.08 5.58 11.14
N PHE A 182 1.45 4.65 10.27
CA PHE A 182 1.07 3.24 10.36
C PHE A 182 2.22 2.40 9.81
N ILE A 183 2.78 1.51 10.62
CA ILE A 183 3.95 0.70 10.29
C ILE A 183 3.65 -0.76 10.61
N TRP A 184 3.76 -1.62 9.59
CA TRP A 184 3.67 -3.05 9.73
C TRP A 184 5.04 -3.69 9.59
N THR A 185 5.44 -4.45 10.61
CA THR A 185 6.68 -5.23 10.64
C THR A 185 6.32 -6.70 10.77
N ASP A 186 6.85 -7.56 9.92
CA ASP A 186 6.58 -8.99 9.98
C ASP A 186 7.32 -9.70 11.13
N ALA A 187 7.07 -11.01 11.30
CA ALA A 187 7.67 -11.84 12.34
C ALA A 187 9.21 -11.94 12.24
N THR A 188 9.78 -11.66 11.07
CA THR A 188 11.25 -11.67 10.85
C THR A 188 11.90 -10.32 11.14
N GLY A 189 11.09 -9.30 11.41
CA GLY A 189 11.55 -7.93 11.68
C GLY A 189 11.70 -7.08 10.42
N VAL A 190 11.20 -7.53 9.28
CA VAL A 190 11.17 -6.76 8.02
C VAL A 190 9.92 -5.89 8.00
N GLU A 191 10.12 -4.60 7.73
CA GLU A 191 9.02 -3.66 7.54
C GLU A 191 8.31 -3.95 6.21
N GLN A 192 7.06 -4.38 6.30
CA GLN A 192 6.23 -4.74 5.15
C GLN A 192 5.46 -3.54 4.59
N MET A 193 5.16 -2.58 5.44
CA MET A 193 4.49 -1.35 5.04
C MET A 193 4.80 -0.21 6.01
N ARG A 194 5.02 0.97 5.45
CA ARG A 194 5.10 2.23 6.18
C ARG A 194 4.20 3.27 5.50
N MET A 195 3.30 3.85 6.26
CA MET A 195 2.46 4.97 5.85
C MET A 195 2.73 6.13 6.79
N MET A 196 3.11 7.29 6.27
CA MET A 196 3.45 8.49 7.05
C MET A 196 2.70 9.70 6.52
N LEU A 197 1.98 10.39 7.40
CA LEU A 197 1.28 11.62 7.05
C LEU A 197 2.28 12.74 6.74
N ALA A 198 2.19 13.30 5.55
CA ALA A 198 2.98 14.44 5.12
C ALA A 198 2.22 15.76 5.27
N ASN A 199 0.90 15.74 5.05
CA ASN A 199 0.03 16.92 5.18
C ASN A 199 -1.45 16.48 5.22
N SER A 200 -2.32 17.33 5.74
CA SER A 200 -3.78 17.13 5.76
C SER A 200 -4.51 18.47 5.59
N GLY A 201 -5.79 18.42 5.29
CA GLY A 201 -6.64 19.60 5.17
C GLY A 201 -8.05 19.23 4.75
N ASP A 202 -8.82 20.25 4.45
CA ASP A 202 -10.21 20.18 4.02
C ASP A 202 -10.41 20.77 2.61
N GLY A 203 -11.64 20.69 2.08
CA GLY A 203 -12.05 21.38 0.88
C GLY A 203 -11.31 20.96 -0.40
N HIS A 204 -10.89 19.68 -0.51
CA HIS A 204 -10.39 19.16 -1.78
C HIS A 204 -11.41 19.34 -2.88
N THR A 205 -10.96 19.78 -4.05
CA THR A 205 -11.78 19.94 -5.26
C THR A 205 -11.13 19.21 -6.43
N GLY A 206 -11.94 18.64 -7.31
CA GLY A 206 -11.50 17.93 -8.50
C GLY A 206 -11.88 16.45 -8.46
N ASP A 207 -11.33 15.71 -9.42
CA ASP A 207 -11.67 14.30 -9.55
C ASP A 207 -10.89 13.43 -8.55
N VAL A 208 -11.58 12.47 -7.96
CA VAL A 208 -11.02 11.46 -7.07
C VAL A 208 -11.48 10.08 -7.51
N TYR A 209 -10.65 9.06 -7.25
CA TYR A 209 -10.80 7.73 -7.81
C TYR A 209 -10.59 6.66 -6.74
N PHE A 210 -11.43 5.65 -6.77
CA PHE A 210 -11.22 4.39 -6.06
C PHE A 210 -11.21 3.26 -7.08
N VAL A 211 -10.13 2.50 -7.13
CA VAL A 211 -10.04 1.29 -7.95
C VAL A 211 -10.06 0.09 -7.04
N ARG A 212 -11.15 -0.67 -7.11
CA ARG A 212 -11.23 -1.95 -6.43
C ARG A 212 -10.45 -2.96 -7.23
N GLY A 213 -9.32 -3.39 -6.68
CA GLY A 213 -8.44 -4.39 -7.26
C GLY A 213 -8.83 -5.82 -6.87
N GLY A 214 -8.42 -6.77 -7.69
CA GLY A 214 -8.41 -8.19 -7.36
C GLY A 214 -7.24 -8.87 -8.06
N ASP A 215 -6.45 -9.61 -7.28
CA ASP A 215 -5.25 -10.28 -7.78
C ASP A 215 -5.62 -11.34 -8.81
N LEU A 216 -5.03 -11.25 -9.99
CA LEU A 216 -5.20 -12.20 -11.08
C LEU A 216 -3.94 -13.03 -11.30
N TYR A 217 -2.77 -12.38 -11.17
CA TYR A 217 -1.48 -13.02 -11.37
C TYR A 217 -0.38 -12.26 -10.65
N SER A 218 0.56 -12.98 -10.04
CA SER A 218 1.77 -12.39 -9.43
C SER A 218 2.89 -13.41 -9.44
N ASP A 219 4.06 -13.03 -10.00
CA ASP A 219 5.24 -13.87 -9.95
C ASP A 219 6.52 -13.03 -10.04
N ILE A 220 7.63 -13.64 -9.56
CA ILE A 220 8.98 -13.08 -9.59
C ILE A 220 9.91 -14.15 -10.15
N TRP A 221 10.70 -13.78 -11.16
CA TRP A 221 11.71 -14.65 -11.75
C TRP A 221 13.09 -14.01 -11.63
N GLU A 222 13.99 -14.76 -11.07
CA GLU A 222 15.42 -14.43 -10.99
C GLU A 222 16.20 -15.55 -11.66
N ASP A 223 17.01 -15.25 -12.67
CA ASP A 223 17.82 -16.22 -13.37
C ASP A 223 19.23 -15.70 -13.64
N THR A 224 20.21 -16.55 -13.40
CA THR A 224 21.61 -16.30 -13.72
C THR A 224 22.19 -17.38 -14.64
N GLY A 225 21.32 -18.23 -15.19
CA GLY A 225 21.66 -19.48 -15.86
C GLY A 225 21.52 -19.47 -17.38
N PRO A 226 21.43 -20.66 -17.97
CA PRO A 226 21.15 -20.84 -19.39
C PRO A 226 19.73 -20.40 -19.73
N ASP A 227 19.47 -20.25 -21.04
CA ASP A 227 18.17 -19.83 -21.55
C ASP A 227 17.02 -20.62 -20.94
N ILE A 228 16.05 -19.89 -20.36
CA ILE A 228 14.82 -20.43 -19.78
C ILE A 228 13.62 -19.80 -20.50
N GLU A 229 12.63 -20.61 -20.81
CA GLU A 229 11.33 -20.16 -21.26
C GLU A 229 10.28 -20.63 -20.26
N ILE A 230 9.49 -19.70 -19.77
CA ILE A 230 8.32 -19.93 -18.89
C ILE A 230 7.08 -19.68 -19.72
N ARG A 231 6.13 -20.57 -19.58
CA ARG A 231 4.79 -20.40 -20.13
C ARG A 231 3.78 -20.72 -19.06
N ASP A 232 2.95 -19.74 -18.76
CA ASP A 232 1.89 -19.85 -17.78
C ASP A 232 0.56 -19.38 -18.35
N THR A 233 -0.55 -19.85 -17.76
CA THR A 233 -1.89 -19.49 -18.16
C THR A 233 -2.69 -19.17 -16.92
N PHE A 234 -3.29 -17.99 -16.87
CA PHE A 234 -4.21 -17.62 -15.81
C PHE A 234 -5.57 -17.24 -16.37
N PHE A 235 -6.57 -17.51 -15.57
CA PHE A 235 -7.95 -17.18 -15.88
C PHE A 235 -8.30 -15.88 -15.19
N VAL A 236 -8.91 -14.98 -15.94
CA VAL A 236 -9.56 -13.81 -15.38
C VAL A 236 -10.85 -14.32 -14.78
N SER A 237 -10.74 -14.83 -13.54
CA SER A 237 -11.92 -15.27 -12.80
C SER A 237 -12.87 -14.09 -12.68
N ASP A 238 -14.15 -14.37 -12.81
CA ASP A 238 -15.21 -13.41 -12.57
C ASP A 238 -14.93 -12.66 -11.28
N HIS A 239 -15.16 -11.37 -11.30
CA HIS A 239 -15.16 -10.58 -10.09
C HIS A 239 -16.03 -11.29 -9.04
N PRO A 240 -15.54 -11.54 -7.83
CA PRO A 240 -16.22 -12.43 -6.85
C PRO A 240 -17.65 -12.05 -6.52
N SER A 241 -18.10 -10.85 -6.85
CA SER A 241 -19.42 -10.38 -6.47
C SER A 241 -20.33 -9.89 -7.59
N ASP A 242 -19.85 -9.27 -8.68
CA ASP A 242 -20.77 -8.45 -9.48
C ASP A 242 -20.47 -8.29 -10.98
N GLY A 243 -19.65 -9.10 -11.59
CA GLY A 243 -19.50 -8.99 -13.02
C GLY A 243 -18.07 -8.79 -13.53
N GLU A 244 -17.95 -8.17 -14.67
CA GLU A 244 -16.71 -8.06 -15.43
C GLU A 244 -15.81 -6.96 -14.85
N TRP A 245 -14.50 -7.15 -14.98
CA TRP A 245 -13.51 -6.11 -14.71
C TRP A 245 -13.60 -5.02 -15.79
N ASP A 246 -13.47 -3.75 -15.39
CA ASP A 246 -13.42 -2.62 -16.35
C ASP A 246 -12.08 -2.62 -17.11
N GLU A 247 -11.02 -3.01 -16.40
CA GLU A 247 -9.65 -3.04 -16.92
C GLU A 247 -8.80 -4.09 -16.18
N MET A 248 -7.69 -4.46 -16.79
CA MET A 248 -6.60 -5.13 -16.09
C MET A 248 -5.46 -4.15 -15.89
N ILE A 249 -4.90 -4.14 -14.69
CA ILE A 249 -3.80 -3.27 -14.29
C ILE A 249 -2.59 -4.17 -14.11
N TYR A 250 -1.45 -3.80 -14.69
CA TYR A 250 -0.19 -4.49 -14.44
C TYR A 250 0.83 -3.56 -13.79
N PHE A 251 1.64 -4.14 -12.93
CA PHE A 251 2.83 -3.54 -12.35
C PHE A 251 4.01 -4.43 -12.69
N LEU A 252 5.11 -3.84 -13.13
CA LEU A 252 6.30 -4.62 -13.47
C LEU A 252 7.60 -3.90 -13.08
N ASP A 253 8.57 -4.73 -12.69
CA ASP A 253 9.98 -4.41 -12.58
C ASP A 253 10.79 -5.40 -13.41
N ALA A 254 11.79 -4.92 -14.12
CA ALA A 254 12.70 -5.76 -14.91
C ALA A 254 14.12 -5.24 -14.82
N GLU A 255 15.08 -6.16 -14.76
CA GLU A 255 16.50 -5.85 -14.80
C GLU A 255 17.24 -6.92 -15.61
N CYS A 256 18.08 -6.48 -16.53
CA CYS A 256 19.01 -7.32 -17.28
C CYS A 256 20.44 -6.95 -16.93
N GLY A 257 21.24 -7.93 -16.52
CA GLY A 257 22.67 -7.76 -16.32
C GLY A 257 23.38 -7.35 -17.61
N SER A 258 24.63 -6.97 -17.48
CA SER A 258 25.49 -6.64 -18.63
C SER A 258 25.85 -7.91 -19.44
N GLY A 259 26.22 -7.76 -20.70
CA GLY A 259 26.66 -8.86 -21.55
C GLY A 259 25.58 -9.35 -22.47
N SER A 260 25.16 -10.61 -22.36
CA SER A 260 24.17 -11.23 -23.27
C SER A 260 22.78 -11.38 -22.61
N SER A 261 22.56 -10.71 -21.47
CA SER A 261 21.29 -10.84 -20.74
C SER A 261 20.12 -10.24 -21.54
N SER A 262 18.99 -10.90 -21.51
CA SER A 262 17.77 -10.40 -22.13
C SER A 262 16.53 -11.02 -21.52
N ILE A 263 15.43 -10.26 -21.54
CA ILE A 263 14.10 -10.73 -21.18
C ILE A 263 13.16 -10.40 -22.33
N THR A 264 12.32 -11.36 -22.71
CA THR A 264 11.16 -11.13 -23.59
C THR A 264 9.92 -11.57 -22.85
N LEU A 265 8.96 -10.66 -22.66
CA LEU A 265 7.68 -10.91 -22.03
C LEU A 265 6.57 -10.70 -23.05
N THR A 266 5.67 -11.67 -23.16
CA THR A 266 4.46 -11.58 -23.98
C THR A 266 3.27 -12.08 -23.20
N LEU A 267 2.22 -11.28 -23.16
CA LEU A 267 0.90 -11.67 -22.65
C LEU A 267 -0.08 -11.69 -23.83
N ARG A 268 -0.74 -12.80 -24.05
CA ARG A 268 -1.74 -12.98 -25.12
C ARG A 268 -3.08 -13.37 -24.54
N ASP A 269 -4.14 -12.81 -25.11
CA ASP A 269 -5.51 -13.19 -24.79
C ASP A 269 -5.88 -14.57 -25.37
N HIS A 270 -7.07 -15.05 -25.02
CA HIS A 270 -7.62 -16.30 -25.56
C HIS A 270 -7.64 -16.35 -27.10
N GLY A 271 -7.82 -15.23 -27.77
CA GLY A 271 -7.77 -15.09 -29.24
C GLY A 271 -6.34 -15.04 -29.79
N SER A 272 -5.32 -15.19 -28.96
CA SER A 272 -3.88 -15.04 -29.30
C SER A 272 -3.48 -13.62 -29.73
N ILE A 273 -4.28 -12.61 -29.38
CA ILE A 273 -3.93 -11.20 -29.57
C ILE A 273 -2.95 -10.77 -28.47
N SER A 274 -1.88 -10.08 -28.86
CA SER A 274 -0.91 -9.56 -27.91
C SER A 274 -1.53 -8.44 -27.10
N ALA A 275 -1.65 -8.65 -25.79
CA ALA A 275 -2.16 -7.68 -24.83
C ALA A 275 -1.03 -6.85 -24.19
N LEU A 276 0.14 -7.49 -23.98
CA LEU A 276 1.35 -6.85 -23.51
C LEU A 276 2.55 -7.52 -24.19
N GLU A 277 3.50 -6.71 -24.68
CA GLU A 277 4.76 -7.19 -25.20
C GLU A 277 5.88 -6.25 -24.76
N ARG A 278 6.94 -6.82 -24.16
CA ARG A 278 8.12 -6.10 -23.68
C ARG A 278 9.38 -6.89 -24.00
N VAL A 279 10.45 -6.17 -24.29
CA VAL A 279 11.77 -6.76 -24.55
C VAL A 279 12.81 -5.88 -23.87
N TRP A 280 13.65 -6.49 -23.05
CA TRP A 280 14.78 -5.83 -22.41
C TRP A 280 16.07 -6.51 -22.88
N GLY A 281 17.04 -5.71 -23.25
CA GLY A 281 18.36 -6.16 -23.65
C GLY A 281 19.40 -5.95 -22.56
N PRO A 282 20.68 -6.24 -22.85
CA PRO A 282 21.76 -6.15 -21.88
C PRO A 282 21.86 -4.77 -21.22
N GLY A 283 21.90 -4.75 -19.88
CA GLY A 283 21.98 -3.53 -19.06
C GLY A 283 20.71 -2.68 -19.02
N ALA A 284 19.61 -3.17 -19.58
CA ALA A 284 18.32 -2.49 -19.49
C ALA A 284 17.67 -2.73 -18.12
N SER A 285 16.99 -1.72 -17.60
CA SER A 285 16.16 -1.82 -16.41
C SER A 285 14.88 -1.02 -16.59
N GLU A 286 13.81 -1.50 -15.99
CA GLU A 286 12.52 -0.83 -15.90
C GLU A 286 12.00 -1.08 -14.48
N SER A 287 11.60 -0.03 -13.75
CA SER A 287 11.17 -0.17 -12.36
C SER A 287 9.89 0.60 -12.12
N GLY A 288 8.98 -0.04 -11.38
CA GLY A 288 7.71 0.55 -10.95
C GLY A 288 6.77 0.90 -12.09
N THR A 289 6.90 0.23 -13.24
CA THR A 289 6.05 0.53 -14.41
C THR A 289 4.64 0.02 -14.19
N LEU A 290 3.72 0.96 -14.22
CA LEU A 290 2.28 0.72 -14.16
C LEU A 290 1.67 0.90 -15.54
N GLY A 291 0.78 0.00 -15.92
CA GLY A 291 0.01 0.13 -17.16
C GLY A 291 -1.32 -0.59 -17.08
N THR A 292 -2.11 -0.45 -18.13
CA THR A 292 -3.43 -1.10 -18.21
C THR A 292 -3.57 -1.89 -19.49
N ILE A 293 -4.36 -2.95 -19.42
CA ILE A 293 -4.81 -3.76 -20.55
C ILE A 293 -6.32 -3.53 -20.63
N PRO A 294 -6.80 -2.78 -21.63
CA PRO A 294 -8.23 -2.55 -21.83
C PRO A 294 -8.90 -3.85 -22.34
N TYR A 295 -10.16 -4.00 -22.03
CA TYR A 295 -10.99 -5.11 -22.51
C TYR A 295 -10.46 -6.48 -22.09
N PRO A 296 -10.54 -6.84 -20.80
CA PRO A 296 -10.08 -8.12 -20.30
C PRO A 296 -10.74 -9.30 -21.00
N SER A 297 -9.97 -10.34 -21.24
CA SER A 297 -10.41 -11.62 -21.77
C SER A 297 -10.60 -12.63 -20.64
N GLU A 298 -11.31 -13.72 -20.89
CA GLU A 298 -11.53 -14.78 -19.90
C GLU A 298 -10.24 -15.51 -19.50
N GLU A 299 -9.26 -15.55 -20.40
CA GLU A 299 -8.01 -16.29 -20.25
C GLU A 299 -6.85 -15.56 -20.90
N TYR A 300 -5.70 -15.61 -20.26
CA TYR A 300 -4.44 -15.09 -20.78
C TYR A 300 -3.34 -16.13 -20.68
N THR A 301 -2.51 -16.19 -21.74
CA THR A 301 -1.25 -16.94 -21.73
C THR A 301 -0.09 -15.96 -21.64
N LEU A 302 0.72 -16.13 -20.62
CA LEU A 302 1.99 -15.45 -20.41
C LEU A 302 3.11 -16.33 -20.95
N THR A 303 4.04 -15.73 -21.70
CA THR A 303 5.31 -16.35 -22.09
C THR A 303 6.42 -15.38 -21.72
N ALA A 304 7.39 -15.85 -20.96
CA ALA A 304 8.58 -15.10 -20.60
C ALA A 304 9.83 -15.92 -20.96
N SER A 305 10.77 -15.33 -21.69
CA SER A 305 12.06 -15.95 -22.05
C SER A 305 13.17 -15.15 -21.44
N PHE A 306 14.10 -15.83 -20.79
CA PHE A 306 15.22 -15.26 -20.06
C PHE A 306 16.54 -15.77 -20.58
N THR A 307 17.53 -14.91 -20.69
CA THR A 307 18.90 -15.26 -21.06
C THR A 307 19.87 -14.51 -20.14
N GLY A 308 20.74 -15.21 -19.46
CA GLY A 308 21.77 -14.64 -18.60
C GLY A 308 21.23 -14.12 -17.27
N ASP A 309 21.89 -13.11 -16.71
CA ASP A 309 21.54 -12.50 -15.42
C ASP A 309 20.31 -11.58 -15.58
N THR A 310 19.18 -11.99 -15.04
CA THR A 310 17.88 -11.33 -15.26
C THR A 310 17.01 -11.37 -14.01
N TYR A 311 16.23 -10.32 -13.86
CA TYR A 311 15.15 -10.21 -12.87
C TYR A 311 13.88 -9.69 -13.56
N LEU A 312 12.75 -10.31 -13.31
CA LEU A 312 11.44 -9.84 -13.73
C LEU A 312 10.43 -10.08 -12.62
N ARG A 313 9.71 -9.04 -12.25
CA ARG A 313 8.51 -9.11 -11.41
C ARG A 313 7.33 -8.63 -12.23
N LEU A 314 6.26 -9.40 -12.20
CA LEU A 314 4.99 -9.03 -12.85
C LEU A 314 3.83 -9.29 -11.89
N MET A 315 3.03 -8.27 -11.68
CA MET A 315 1.76 -8.37 -10.97
C MET A 315 0.64 -7.88 -11.90
N ILE A 316 -0.48 -8.57 -11.90
CA ILE A 316 -1.66 -8.23 -12.70
C ILE A 316 -2.88 -8.31 -11.79
N ALA A 317 -3.65 -7.23 -11.74
CA ALA A 317 -4.93 -7.17 -11.04
C ALA A 317 -6.05 -6.80 -11.99
N GLY A 318 -7.23 -7.35 -11.76
CA GLY A 318 -8.47 -6.82 -12.31
C GLY A 318 -8.86 -5.55 -11.57
N GLY A 319 -9.43 -4.56 -12.25
CA GLY A 319 -9.83 -3.29 -11.65
C GLY A 319 -11.26 -2.90 -11.99
N ILE A 320 -12.00 -2.41 -10.98
CA ILE A 320 -13.27 -1.72 -11.15
C ILE A 320 -13.12 -0.32 -10.61
N THR A 321 -13.30 0.68 -11.47
CA THR A 321 -13.07 2.09 -11.16
C THR A 321 -14.36 2.80 -10.79
N SER A 322 -14.36 3.43 -9.61
CA SER A 322 -15.36 4.42 -9.19
C SER A 322 -14.71 5.80 -9.17
N SER A 323 -15.46 6.84 -9.52
CA SER A 323 -14.97 8.22 -9.53
C SER A 323 -16.01 9.21 -9.05
N TRP A 324 -15.52 10.30 -8.44
CA TRP A 324 -16.33 11.44 -7.97
C TRP A 324 -15.65 12.73 -8.40
N THR A 325 -16.43 13.77 -8.64
CA THR A 325 -15.95 15.14 -8.83
C THR A 325 -16.45 15.99 -7.67
N LEU A 326 -15.53 16.53 -6.89
CA LEU A 326 -15.79 17.32 -5.68
C LEU A 326 -15.70 18.83 -5.94
#